data_dde3d511c12c9f21860101b412fa39a6
#
_entry.id   dde3d511c12c9f21860101b412fa39a6
#
_cell.length_a   1.000
_cell.length_b   1.000
_cell.length_c   1.000
_cell.angle_alpha   90.00
_cell.angle_beta   90.00
_cell.angle_gamma   90.00
#
_symmetry.space_group_name_H-M   'P 1'
#
loop_
_entity.id
_entity.type
_entity.pdbx_description
1 polymer ?
#
loop_
_entity_poly.entity_id
_entity_poly.type
_entity_poly.pdbx_seq_one_letter_code
_entity_poly.pdbx_strand_id
1 'polypeptide(L)'
;MRKIIYSVVAFFAILTLSNNAVAQIASANEDLVAVYRWLNVQDNNYVTLANGEIQEGQLLQWKYKDKTFLFYAYKSPGPDRVAVYRWENPLTRDFASIAEDELTDSDMQLKGYTGKRLQFYAPVRREANHVAVYRWFKSKSKDWVTIPEVGDTDNYIDRGYKMKTFQFYGIIRSEYQK
;
A
#
# COMPACT_ATOMS: atom_id res chain seq x y z
N MET A 1 28.74 29.05 41.95
CA MET A 1 29.16 28.38 40.73
C MET A 1 28.42 27.05 40.39
N ARG A 2 27.64 26.42 41.29
CA ARG A 2 26.92 25.17 40.99
C ARG A 2 25.62 25.31 40.17
N LYS A 3 24.98 26.50 40.17
CA LYS A 3 23.72 26.68 39.45
C LYS A 3 23.82 26.84 37.93
N ILE A 4 24.96 27.27 37.41
CA ILE A 4 25.16 27.51 35.96
C ILE A 4 25.36 26.18 35.20
N ILE A 5 25.97 25.16 35.86
CA ILE A 5 26.23 23.88 35.21
C ILE A 5 24.92 23.07 34.91
N TYR A 6 23.95 23.17 35.81
CA TYR A 6 22.66 22.46 35.59
C TYR A 6 21.83 23.04 34.43
N SER A 7 21.91 24.37 34.20
CA SER A 7 21.21 25.01 33.09
C SER A 7 21.76 24.62 31.73
N VAL A 8 23.06 24.46 31.62
CA VAL A 8 23.73 24.08 30.35
C VAL A 8 23.45 22.61 29.99
N VAL A 9 23.47 21.71 30.99
CA VAL A 9 23.20 20.28 30.76
C VAL A 9 21.74 20.04 30.35
N ALA A 10 20.80 20.76 30.98
CA ALA A 10 19.39 20.66 30.61
C ALA A 10 19.13 21.16 29.17
N PHE A 11 19.80 22.23 28.74
CA PHE A 11 19.66 22.79 27.39
C PHE A 11 20.23 21.86 26.32
N PHE A 12 21.37 21.21 26.58
CA PHE A 12 21.96 20.21 25.69
C PHE A 12 21.09 18.93 25.58
N ALA A 13 20.49 18.49 26.68
CA ALA A 13 19.59 17.32 26.68
C ALA A 13 18.30 17.57 25.88
N ILE A 14 17.71 18.76 25.97
CA ILE A 14 16.53 19.13 25.19
C ILE A 14 16.84 19.25 23.70
N LEU A 15 18.00 19.81 23.32
CA LEU A 15 18.41 19.91 21.93
C LEU A 15 18.72 18.55 21.29
N THR A 16 19.33 17.62 22.02
CA THR A 16 19.59 16.26 21.52
C THR A 16 18.33 15.45 21.36
N LEU A 17 17.36 15.59 22.28
CA LEU A 17 16.04 14.95 22.17
C LEU A 17 15.24 15.46 20.97
N SER A 18 15.26 16.78 20.71
CA SER A 18 14.55 17.36 19.56
C SER A 18 15.17 16.95 18.23
N ASN A 19 16.49 16.89 18.13
CA ASN A 19 17.17 16.45 16.91
C ASN A 19 16.94 14.97 16.62
N ASN A 20 16.91 14.11 17.63
CA ASN A 20 16.61 12.69 17.47
C ASN A 20 15.15 12.46 17.03
N ALA A 21 14.20 13.22 17.58
CA ALA A 21 12.80 13.14 17.16
C ALA A 21 12.61 13.59 15.71
N VAL A 22 13.24 14.69 15.30
CA VAL A 22 13.20 15.16 13.90
C VAL A 22 13.84 14.16 12.95
N ALA A 23 14.98 13.58 13.32
CA ALA A 23 15.65 12.56 12.52
C ALA A 23 14.80 11.29 12.40
N GLN A 24 14.12 10.85 13.45
CA GLN A 24 13.22 9.71 13.43
C GLN A 24 11.99 9.97 12.53
N ILE A 25 11.41 11.17 12.59
CA ILE A 25 10.29 11.55 11.72
C ILE A 25 10.74 11.59 10.24
N ALA A 26 11.91 12.15 9.96
CA ALA A 26 12.45 12.17 8.61
C ALA A 26 12.71 10.76 8.07
N SER A 27 13.37 9.89 8.85
CA SER A 27 13.65 8.50 8.45
C SER A 27 12.36 7.66 8.28
N ALA A 28 11.34 7.88 9.13
CA ALA A 28 10.05 7.23 9.00
C ALA A 28 9.32 7.63 7.71
N ASN A 29 9.53 8.86 7.23
CA ASN A 29 8.97 9.33 5.97
C ASN A 29 9.68 8.74 4.74
N GLU A 30 10.98 8.47 4.83
CA GLU A 30 11.77 7.87 3.74
C GLU A 30 11.44 6.39 3.51
N ASP A 31 10.95 5.69 4.54
CA ASP A 31 10.56 4.27 4.44
C ASP A 31 9.17 4.07 3.83
N LEU A 32 8.41 5.12 3.55
CA LEU A 32 7.07 4.99 2.98
C LEU A 32 7.07 5.02 1.45
N VAL A 33 6.18 4.24 0.86
CA VAL A 33 5.84 4.26 -0.55
C VAL A 33 4.34 4.53 -0.71
N ALA A 34 3.97 5.40 -1.62
CA ALA A 34 2.58 5.64 -1.96
C ALA A 34 2.04 4.51 -2.84
N VAL A 35 0.83 4.06 -2.56
CA VAL A 35 0.14 3.02 -3.32
C VAL A 35 -1.04 3.63 -4.05
N TYR A 36 -1.19 3.31 -5.32
CA TYR A 36 -2.19 3.88 -6.22
C TYR A 36 -3.03 2.78 -6.86
N ARG A 37 -4.29 3.11 -7.11
CA ARG A 37 -5.16 2.39 -8.02
C ARG A 37 -5.08 3.02 -9.41
N TRP A 38 -5.08 2.16 -10.42
CA TRP A 38 -5.19 2.55 -11.82
C TRP A 38 -6.38 1.84 -12.46
N LEU A 39 -7.12 2.52 -13.33
CA LEU A 39 -8.23 1.97 -14.09
C LEU A 39 -7.79 1.67 -15.51
N ASN A 40 -7.93 0.43 -15.97
CA ASN A 40 -7.93 0.12 -17.39
C ASN A 40 -9.32 0.43 -17.95
N VAL A 41 -9.43 1.52 -18.72
CA VAL A 41 -10.72 2.00 -19.24
C VAL A 41 -11.29 1.09 -20.34
N GLN A 42 -10.44 0.31 -21.00
CA GLN A 42 -10.85 -0.59 -22.07
C GLN A 42 -11.53 -1.86 -21.52
N ASP A 43 -10.92 -2.45 -20.50
CA ASP A 43 -11.37 -3.72 -19.90
C ASP A 43 -12.23 -3.50 -18.65
N ASN A 44 -12.32 -2.25 -18.19
CA ASN A 44 -12.98 -1.86 -16.93
C ASN A 44 -12.45 -2.63 -15.72
N ASN A 45 -11.13 -2.82 -15.68
CA ASN A 45 -10.37 -3.50 -14.65
C ASN A 45 -9.54 -2.52 -13.84
N TYR A 46 -9.27 -2.86 -12.58
CA TYR A 46 -8.43 -2.07 -11.71
C TYR A 46 -7.17 -2.83 -11.30
N VAL A 47 -6.07 -2.10 -11.16
CA VAL A 47 -4.85 -2.63 -10.56
C VAL A 47 -4.40 -1.74 -9.42
N THR A 48 -3.78 -2.34 -8.40
CA THR A 48 -3.19 -1.65 -7.26
C THR A 48 -1.67 -1.79 -7.31
N LEU A 49 -0.95 -0.67 -7.37
CA LEU A 49 0.49 -0.65 -7.56
C LEU A 49 1.18 0.35 -6.62
N ALA A 50 2.33 -0.04 -6.10
CA ALA A 50 3.24 0.90 -5.44
C ALA A 50 3.83 1.88 -6.46
N ASN A 51 4.09 3.11 -6.02
CA ASN A 51 4.65 4.14 -6.88
C ASN A 51 6.02 3.73 -7.41
N GLY A 52 6.21 3.83 -8.72
CA GLY A 52 7.46 3.49 -9.39
C GLY A 52 7.68 2.01 -9.66
N GLU A 53 6.78 1.12 -9.27
CA GLU A 53 6.92 -0.33 -9.52
C GLU A 53 6.81 -0.68 -11.02
N ILE A 54 5.91 -0.02 -11.71
CA ILE A 54 5.80 -0.03 -13.18
C ILE A 54 5.90 1.41 -13.66
N GLN A 55 6.66 1.62 -14.72
CA GLN A 55 6.79 2.94 -15.35
C GLN A 55 5.42 3.45 -15.79
N GLU A 56 5.09 4.69 -15.45
CA GLU A 56 3.79 5.30 -15.78
C GLU A 56 3.49 5.29 -17.28
N GLY A 57 4.50 5.56 -18.12
CA GLY A 57 4.39 5.45 -19.57
C GLY A 57 4.02 4.04 -20.05
N GLN A 58 4.49 2.99 -19.40
CA GLN A 58 4.13 1.61 -19.68
C GLN A 58 2.65 1.33 -19.33
N LEU A 59 2.19 1.82 -18.18
CA LEU A 59 0.78 1.69 -17.76
C LEU A 59 -0.14 2.38 -18.77
N LEU A 60 0.21 3.59 -19.23
CA LEU A 60 -0.56 4.31 -20.24
C LEU A 60 -0.61 3.56 -21.59
N GLN A 61 0.48 2.91 -22.01
CA GLN A 61 0.50 2.04 -23.19
C GLN A 61 -0.46 0.85 -23.05
N TRP A 62 -0.59 0.29 -21.83
CA TRP A 62 -1.52 -0.79 -21.50
C TRP A 62 -2.95 -0.29 -21.21
N LYS A 63 -3.25 1.00 -21.49
CA LYS A 63 -4.56 1.63 -21.35
C LYS A 63 -5.01 1.83 -19.88
N TYR A 64 -4.07 1.77 -18.93
CA TYR A 64 -4.34 2.18 -17.56
C TYR A 64 -4.30 3.71 -17.45
N LYS A 65 -5.31 4.28 -16.81
CA LYS A 65 -5.50 5.72 -16.57
C LYS A 65 -6.06 5.95 -15.17
N ASP A 66 -6.44 7.19 -14.88
CA ASP A 66 -7.14 7.56 -13.65
C ASP A 66 -6.43 7.07 -12.39
N LYS A 67 -5.14 7.43 -12.28
CA LYS A 67 -4.31 7.19 -11.11
C LYS A 67 -4.94 7.82 -9.89
N THR A 68 -5.33 7.01 -8.90
CA THR A 68 -5.94 7.46 -7.65
C THR A 68 -5.08 7.00 -6.48
N PHE A 69 -4.67 7.92 -5.61
CA PHE A 69 -3.99 7.57 -4.36
C PHE A 69 -4.91 6.75 -3.46
N LEU A 70 -4.35 5.72 -2.82
CA LEU A 70 -5.09 4.84 -1.90
C LEU A 70 -4.57 4.95 -0.46
N PHE A 71 -3.29 4.71 -0.24
CA PHE A 71 -2.65 4.70 1.07
C PHE A 71 -1.12 4.72 0.92
N TYR A 72 -0.42 4.85 2.04
CA TYR A 72 1.01 4.58 2.13
C TYR A 72 1.26 3.19 2.71
N ALA A 73 2.36 2.57 2.28
CA ALA A 73 2.90 1.31 2.79
C ALA A 73 4.40 1.48 3.07
N TYR A 74 5.05 0.47 3.63
CA TYR A 74 6.48 0.49 3.91
C TYR A 74 7.30 -0.11 2.77
N LYS A 75 8.47 0.44 2.50
CA LYS A 75 9.46 -0.13 1.57
C LYS A 75 10.23 -1.29 2.18
N SER A 76 10.41 -1.27 3.50
CA SER A 76 11.27 -2.20 4.25
C SER A 76 10.49 -3.13 5.17
N PRO A 77 10.98 -4.36 5.43
CA PRO A 77 10.40 -5.25 6.42
C PRO A 77 10.50 -4.64 7.82
N GLY A 78 9.68 -5.14 8.73
CA GLY A 78 9.69 -4.71 10.13
C GLY A 78 8.76 -5.55 10.99
N PRO A 79 8.81 -5.38 12.32
CA PRO A 79 7.85 -6.01 13.20
C PRO A 79 6.43 -5.57 12.82
N ASP A 80 5.46 -6.47 12.96
CA ASP A 80 4.05 -6.22 12.67
C ASP A 80 3.77 -5.74 11.23
N ARG A 81 4.60 -6.17 10.26
CA ARG A 81 4.43 -5.92 8.84
C ARG A 81 4.34 -7.24 8.08
N VAL A 82 3.44 -7.32 7.12
CA VAL A 82 3.30 -8.43 6.16
C VAL A 82 3.85 -7.99 4.81
N ALA A 83 4.56 -8.88 4.13
CA ALA A 83 4.97 -8.67 2.75
C ALA A 83 3.74 -8.74 1.83
N VAL A 84 3.65 -7.83 0.87
CA VAL A 84 2.61 -7.83 -0.16
C VAL A 84 3.28 -7.99 -1.51
N TYR A 85 2.84 -9.00 -2.25
CA TYR A 85 3.41 -9.37 -3.54
C TYR A 85 2.47 -8.98 -4.66
N ARG A 86 3.05 -8.43 -5.72
CA ARG A 86 2.38 -8.31 -7.00
C ARG A 86 2.53 -9.61 -7.78
N TRP A 87 1.42 -10.05 -8.35
CA TRP A 87 1.34 -11.11 -9.32
C TRP A 87 0.86 -10.56 -10.66
N GLU A 88 1.36 -11.09 -11.75
CA GLU A 88 1.00 -10.68 -13.10
C GLU A 88 0.33 -11.84 -13.85
N ASN A 89 -0.79 -11.55 -14.50
CA ASN A 89 -1.35 -12.46 -15.50
C ASN A 89 -0.85 -12.01 -16.88
N PRO A 90 0.09 -12.74 -17.50
CA PRO A 90 0.73 -12.31 -18.75
C PRO A 90 -0.23 -12.31 -19.94
N LEU A 91 -1.35 -13.07 -19.87
CA LEU A 91 -2.33 -13.15 -20.95
C LEU A 91 -3.29 -11.95 -20.95
N THR A 92 -3.72 -11.53 -19.77
CA THR A 92 -4.67 -10.41 -19.61
C THR A 92 -4.00 -9.10 -19.25
N ARG A 93 -2.73 -9.12 -18.85
CA ARG A 93 -1.96 -8.00 -18.28
C ARG A 93 -2.64 -7.41 -17.04
N ASP A 94 -3.32 -8.27 -16.30
CA ASP A 94 -3.89 -7.94 -15.01
C ASP A 94 -2.87 -8.17 -13.89
N PHE A 95 -2.99 -7.40 -12.81
CA PHE A 95 -2.10 -7.46 -11.66
C PHE A 95 -2.90 -7.62 -10.37
N ALA A 96 -2.52 -8.58 -9.56
CA ALA A 96 -3.10 -8.81 -8.24
C ALA A 96 -2.07 -8.50 -7.15
N SER A 97 -2.44 -7.69 -6.16
CA SER A 97 -1.66 -7.44 -4.95
C SER A 97 -2.18 -8.33 -3.83
N ILE A 98 -1.36 -9.27 -3.39
CA ILE A 98 -1.74 -10.34 -2.43
C ILE A 98 -0.77 -10.31 -1.25
N ALA A 99 -1.32 -10.26 -0.03
CA ALA A 99 -0.54 -10.40 1.19
C ALA A 99 0.05 -11.81 1.29
N GLU A 100 1.25 -11.90 1.87
CA GLU A 100 1.91 -13.17 2.14
C GLU A 100 0.98 -14.10 2.92
N ASP A 101 1.00 -15.38 2.62
CA ASP A 101 0.18 -16.44 3.22
C ASP A 101 -1.35 -16.36 3.00
N GLU A 102 -1.86 -15.37 2.25
CA GLU A 102 -3.29 -15.31 1.93
C GLU A 102 -3.68 -16.30 0.84
N LEU A 103 -2.87 -16.41 -0.20
CA LEU A 103 -3.02 -17.40 -1.27
C LEU A 103 -1.66 -18.05 -1.54
N THR A 104 -1.67 -19.35 -1.77
CA THR A 104 -0.44 -20.07 -2.14
C THR A 104 -0.01 -19.72 -3.58
N ASP A 105 1.27 -19.92 -3.87
CA ASP A 105 1.80 -19.75 -5.23
C ASP A 105 1.04 -20.64 -6.22
N SER A 106 0.66 -21.86 -5.80
CA SER A 106 -0.14 -22.79 -6.59
C SER A 106 -1.54 -22.25 -6.90
N ASP A 107 -2.21 -21.62 -5.93
CA ASP A 107 -3.53 -21.00 -6.13
C ASP A 107 -3.45 -19.87 -7.16
N MET A 108 -2.40 -19.07 -7.13
CA MET A 108 -2.20 -17.98 -8.08
C MET A 108 -1.90 -18.50 -9.48
N GLN A 109 -1.05 -19.54 -9.61
CA GLN A 109 -0.73 -20.18 -10.89
C GLN A 109 -1.97 -20.82 -11.52
N LEU A 110 -2.81 -21.50 -10.76
CA LEU A 110 -4.08 -22.07 -11.23
C LEU A 110 -5.05 -21.00 -11.78
N LYS A 111 -4.92 -19.75 -11.30
CA LYS A 111 -5.69 -18.60 -11.79
C LYS A 111 -5.02 -17.89 -12.97
N GLY A 112 -3.85 -18.38 -13.43
CA GLY A 112 -3.10 -17.82 -14.55
C GLY A 112 -2.14 -16.69 -14.19
N TYR A 113 -1.90 -16.46 -12.89
CA TYR A 113 -0.94 -15.45 -12.42
C TYR A 113 0.45 -16.06 -12.21
N THR A 114 1.46 -15.33 -12.62
CA THR A 114 2.88 -15.68 -12.49
C THR A 114 3.70 -14.46 -12.08
N GLY A 115 5.01 -14.52 -12.12
CA GLY A 115 5.86 -13.35 -11.95
C GLY A 115 5.74 -12.67 -10.59
N LYS A 116 5.56 -13.45 -9.51
CA LYS A 116 5.52 -12.96 -8.12
C LYS A 116 6.70 -12.02 -7.84
N ARG A 117 6.41 -10.80 -7.40
CA ARG A 117 7.41 -9.79 -7.01
C ARG A 117 6.97 -9.10 -5.74
N LEU A 118 7.92 -8.92 -4.81
CA LEU A 118 7.67 -8.10 -3.63
C LEU A 118 7.34 -6.66 -4.07
N GLN A 119 6.23 -6.13 -3.55
CA GLN A 119 5.73 -4.81 -3.88
C GLN A 119 5.97 -3.81 -2.76
N PHE A 120 5.59 -4.17 -1.55
CA PHE A 120 5.76 -3.38 -0.33
C PHE A 120 5.53 -4.25 0.91
N TYR A 121 5.66 -3.64 2.08
CA TYR A 121 5.27 -4.21 3.37
C TYR A 121 4.13 -3.38 3.97
N ALA A 122 3.17 -4.03 4.60
CA ALA A 122 1.99 -3.38 5.15
C ALA A 122 1.76 -3.73 6.63
N PRO A 123 1.22 -2.82 7.46
CA PRO A 123 0.89 -3.11 8.85
C PRO A 123 -0.14 -4.23 8.98
N VAL A 124 0.06 -5.14 9.94
CA VAL A 124 -0.94 -6.17 10.30
C VAL A 124 -1.78 -5.76 11.51
N ARG A 125 -1.40 -4.71 12.23
CA ARG A 125 -2.14 -4.16 13.37
C ARG A 125 -2.74 -2.81 13.04
N ARG A 126 -3.92 -2.56 13.60
CA ARG A 126 -4.60 -1.28 13.43
C ARG A 126 -4.03 -0.23 14.40
N GLU A 127 -3.71 0.93 13.86
CA GLU A 127 -3.35 2.14 14.60
C GLU A 127 -4.28 3.29 14.19
N ALA A 128 -4.17 4.46 14.86
CA ALA A 128 -5.08 5.58 14.64
C ALA A 128 -5.12 6.12 13.21
N ASN A 129 -3.98 6.06 12.51
CA ASN A 129 -3.84 6.49 11.11
C ASN A 129 -3.87 5.33 10.12
N HIS A 130 -4.38 4.17 10.53
CA HIS A 130 -4.48 3.00 9.67
C HIS A 130 -5.91 2.80 9.16
N VAL A 131 -6.03 2.42 7.90
CA VAL A 131 -7.27 2.03 7.24
C VAL A 131 -7.21 0.56 6.83
N ALA A 132 -8.28 -0.19 7.05
CA ALA A 132 -8.35 -1.58 6.62
C ALA A 132 -8.35 -1.67 5.09
N VAL A 133 -7.53 -2.56 4.54
CA VAL A 133 -7.39 -2.79 3.11
C VAL A 133 -7.91 -4.18 2.77
N TYR A 134 -8.75 -4.26 1.76
CA TYR A 134 -9.41 -5.48 1.33
C TYR A 134 -9.10 -5.79 -0.12
N ARG A 135 -8.95 -7.05 -0.39
CA ARG A 135 -8.95 -7.59 -1.74
C ARG A 135 -10.38 -7.92 -2.16
N TRP A 136 -10.70 -7.57 -3.39
CA TRP A 136 -11.98 -7.89 -4.03
C TRP A 136 -11.73 -8.67 -5.30
N PHE A 137 -12.66 -9.56 -5.66
CA PHE A 137 -12.57 -10.38 -6.84
C PHE A 137 -13.80 -10.21 -7.74
N LYS A 138 -13.55 -10.06 -9.03
CA LYS A 138 -14.57 -10.00 -10.08
C LYS A 138 -14.50 -11.25 -10.93
N SER A 139 -15.40 -12.21 -10.69
CA SER A 139 -15.37 -13.54 -11.29
C SER A 139 -15.52 -13.55 -12.82
N LYS A 140 -16.29 -12.60 -13.37
CA LYS A 140 -16.54 -12.51 -14.81
C LYS A 140 -15.26 -12.21 -15.62
N SER A 141 -14.44 -11.30 -15.16
CA SER A 141 -13.16 -10.92 -15.79
C SER A 141 -11.95 -11.58 -15.13
N LYS A 142 -12.12 -12.32 -14.03
CA LYS A 142 -11.05 -12.87 -13.17
C LYS A 142 -10.10 -11.81 -12.62
N ASP A 143 -10.60 -10.60 -12.43
CA ASP A 143 -9.86 -9.42 -12.01
C ASP A 143 -9.84 -9.27 -10.49
N TRP A 144 -8.72 -8.77 -9.96
CA TRP A 144 -8.48 -8.54 -8.55
C TRP A 144 -8.16 -7.07 -8.30
N VAL A 145 -8.78 -6.48 -7.29
CA VAL A 145 -8.41 -5.15 -6.82
C VAL A 145 -8.21 -5.15 -5.32
N THR A 146 -7.17 -4.45 -4.85
CA THR A 146 -6.84 -4.31 -3.43
C THR A 146 -6.96 -2.85 -3.04
N ILE A 147 -7.96 -2.52 -2.22
CA ILE A 147 -8.36 -1.14 -1.91
C ILE A 147 -8.67 -0.95 -0.43
N PRO A 148 -8.47 0.27 0.12
CA PRO A 148 -8.84 0.60 1.48
C PRO A 148 -10.38 0.69 1.65
N GLU A 149 -10.84 0.49 2.88
CA GLU A 149 -12.24 0.68 3.29
C GLU A 149 -12.56 2.15 3.52
N VAL A 150 -12.26 3.00 2.54
CA VAL A 150 -12.62 4.41 2.54
C VAL A 150 -13.20 4.77 1.19
N GLY A 151 -14.24 5.58 1.19
CA GLY A 151 -14.90 6.02 -0.02
C GLY A 151 -15.95 5.04 -0.53
N ASP A 152 -16.25 5.14 -1.81
CA ASP A 152 -17.36 4.49 -2.48
C ASP A 152 -17.10 2.99 -2.73
N THR A 153 -17.25 2.17 -1.68
CA THR A 153 -17.19 0.70 -1.81
C THR A 153 -18.36 0.15 -2.61
N ASP A 154 -19.48 0.83 -2.65
CA ASP A 154 -20.68 0.40 -3.38
C ASP A 154 -20.40 0.39 -4.89
N ASN A 155 -19.60 1.32 -5.38
CA ASN A 155 -19.18 1.37 -6.78
C ASN A 155 -18.45 0.08 -7.23
N TYR A 156 -17.72 -0.62 -6.35
CA TYR A 156 -17.07 -1.89 -6.69
C TYR A 156 -18.07 -3.03 -6.77
N ILE A 157 -19.06 -3.06 -5.88
CA ILE A 157 -20.16 -4.05 -5.91
C ILE A 157 -20.94 -3.90 -7.22
N ASP A 158 -21.31 -2.69 -7.59
CA ASP A 158 -22.03 -2.38 -8.84
C ASP A 158 -21.24 -2.77 -10.10
N ARG A 159 -19.90 -2.70 -10.02
CA ARG A 159 -18.99 -3.15 -11.08
C ARG A 159 -18.79 -4.68 -11.10
N GLY A 160 -19.43 -5.42 -10.19
CA GLY A 160 -19.42 -6.88 -10.13
C GLY A 160 -18.28 -7.49 -9.30
N TYR A 161 -17.57 -6.67 -8.50
CA TYR A 161 -16.62 -7.18 -7.52
C TYR A 161 -17.36 -7.77 -6.32
N LYS A 162 -16.88 -8.92 -5.86
CA LYS A 162 -17.45 -9.68 -4.73
C LYS A 162 -16.30 -10.28 -3.91
N MET A 163 -16.62 -11.11 -2.92
CA MET A 163 -15.63 -11.86 -2.13
C MET A 163 -14.57 -10.93 -1.50
N LYS A 164 -15.05 -9.91 -0.77
CA LYS A 164 -14.23 -9.01 0.02
C LYS A 164 -13.45 -9.80 1.09
N THR A 165 -12.12 -9.77 1.03
CA THR A 165 -11.22 -10.44 1.98
C THR A 165 -10.25 -9.43 2.56
N PHE A 166 -10.18 -9.34 3.90
CA PHE A 166 -9.20 -8.49 4.57
C PHE A 166 -7.78 -8.95 4.25
N GLN A 167 -6.87 -7.99 4.01
CA GLN A 167 -5.48 -8.24 3.68
C GLN A 167 -4.53 -7.70 4.75
N PHE A 168 -4.59 -6.42 5.02
CA PHE A 168 -3.67 -5.67 5.88
C PHE A 168 -4.25 -4.28 6.17
N TYR A 169 -3.46 -3.42 6.80
CA TYR A 169 -3.79 -2.01 6.95
C TYR A 169 -2.91 -1.13 6.05
N GLY A 170 -3.51 -0.10 5.47
CA GLY A 170 -2.82 1.00 4.80
C GLY A 170 -2.62 2.18 5.76
N ILE A 171 -1.62 3.01 5.52
CA ILE A 171 -1.34 4.21 6.31
C ILE A 171 -1.96 5.42 5.61
N ILE A 172 -2.80 6.17 6.30
CA ILE A 172 -3.39 7.43 5.81
C ILE A 172 -2.76 8.59 6.59
N ARG A 173 -2.32 9.62 5.88
CA ARG A 173 -1.85 10.86 6.48
C ARG A 173 -2.98 11.88 6.55
N SER A 174 -3.01 12.69 7.59
CA SER A 174 -4.05 13.71 7.82
C SER A 174 -4.20 14.72 6.69
N GLU A 175 -3.15 14.98 5.94
CA GLU A 175 -3.14 15.88 4.78
C GLU A 175 -4.00 15.39 3.58
N TYR A 176 -4.38 14.11 3.56
CA TYR A 176 -5.23 13.49 2.53
C TYR A 176 -6.64 13.14 3.02
N GLN A 177 -7.03 13.56 4.21
CA GLN A 177 -8.37 13.36 4.79
C GLN A 177 -9.33 14.54 4.51
N LYS A 178 -9.16 15.25 3.41
CA LYS A 178 -10.07 16.33 2.99
C LYS A 178 -11.15 15.82 2.06
#